data_d0eaabff4d20f6b413637cc5e0cca48e
#
_entry.id   d0eaabff4d20f6b413637cc5e0cca48e
#
_cell.length_a   1.000
_cell.length_b   1.000
_cell.length_c   1.000
_cell.angle_alpha   90.00
_cell.angle_beta   90.00
_cell.angle_gamma   90.00
#
_symmetry.space_group_name_H-M   'P 1'
#
loop_
_entity.id
_entity.type
_entity.pdbx_description
1 polymer ?
#
loop_
_entity_poly.entity_id
_entity_poly.type
_entity_poly.pdbx_seq_one_letter_code
_entity_poly.pdbx_strand_id
1 'polypeptide(L)'
;MSVRQDRGSFTVELAGGLPALVLLLLFGLTAISAVTARGRCVDAAREGAIIEARGGPGADRAAGIAPPGATVTIAPDAADPANSVTVTVEAPIPVLGGSLPRLTVRARAVAAREPVIYA
;
A
#
# COMPACT_ATOMS: atom_id res chain seq x y z
N MET A 1 27.50 7.87 47.11
CA MET A 1 26.82 7.14 46.05
C MET A 1 27.75 6.11 45.48
N SER A 2 27.37 4.86 45.50
CA SER A 2 28.24 3.81 45.04
C SER A 2 28.16 3.63 43.53
N VAL A 3 29.30 3.30 42.91
CA VAL A 3 29.40 3.01 41.48
C VAL A 3 28.51 1.82 41.09
N ARG A 4 28.20 0.93 42.02
CA ARG A 4 27.33 -0.21 41.82
C ARG A 4 25.86 0.17 41.54
N GLN A 5 25.36 1.22 42.21
CA GLN A 5 24.01 1.71 41.98
C GLN A 5 23.85 2.32 40.58
N ASP A 6 24.86 3.07 40.13
CA ASP A 6 24.85 3.67 38.80
C ASP A 6 24.90 2.58 37.71
N ARG A 7 25.68 1.53 37.90
CA ARG A 7 25.73 0.40 36.98
C ARG A 7 24.42 -0.40 36.94
N GLY A 8 23.79 -0.63 38.11
CA GLY A 8 22.51 -1.29 38.20
C GLY A 8 21.40 -0.52 37.51
N SER A 9 21.36 0.80 37.70
CA SER A 9 20.42 1.71 37.06
C SER A 9 20.59 1.69 35.54
N PHE A 10 21.83 1.76 35.07
CA PHE A 10 22.14 1.72 33.63
C PHE A 10 21.71 0.37 33.00
N THR A 11 21.95 -0.74 33.66
CA THR A 11 21.56 -2.06 33.18
C THR A 11 20.04 -2.21 33.11
N VAL A 12 19.29 -1.70 34.08
CA VAL A 12 17.83 -1.71 34.09
C VAL A 12 17.29 -0.83 32.97
N GLU A 13 17.86 0.34 32.75
CA GLU A 13 17.48 1.22 31.63
C GLU A 13 17.72 0.53 30.28
N LEU A 14 18.86 -0.14 30.12
CA LEU A 14 19.17 -0.90 28.91
C LEU A 14 18.19 -2.04 28.70
N ALA A 15 17.87 -2.80 29.76
CA ALA A 15 16.93 -3.90 29.70
C ALA A 15 15.52 -3.47 29.34
N GLY A 16 15.09 -2.27 29.80
CA GLY A 16 13.82 -1.67 29.43
C GLY A 16 13.84 -0.96 28.08
N GLY A 17 14.97 -0.34 27.73
CA GLY A 17 15.14 0.43 26.51
C GLY A 17 15.29 -0.42 25.25
N LEU A 18 15.96 -1.57 25.32
CA LEU A 18 16.16 -2.43 24.17
C LEU A 18 14.83 -2.97 23.60
N PRO A 19 13.91 -3.54 24.39
CA PRO A 19 12.61 -3.95 23.88
C PRO A 19 11.81 -2.79 23.27
N ALA A 20 11.86 -1.62 23.93
CA ALA A 20 11.18 -0.43 23.42
C ALA A 20 11.75 0.03 22.08
N LEU A 21 13.08 -0.01 21.92
CA LEU A 21 13.73 0.32 20.65
C LEU A 21 13.35 -0.67 19.56
N VAL A 22 13.32 -1.95 19.86
CA VAL A 22 12.91 -2.99 18.91
C VAL A 22 11.47 -2.75 18.47
N LEU A 23 10.56 -2.48 19.41
CA LEU A 23 9.17 -2.16 19.07
C LEU A 23 9.07 -0.93 18.18
N LEU A 24 9.83 0.11 18.47
CA LEU A 24 9.87 1.32 17.67
C LEU A 24 10.35 1.03 16.25
N LEU A 25 11.40 0.23 16.09
CA LEU A 25 11.89 -0.18 14.78
C LEU A 25 10.84 -1.00 14.02
N LEU A 26 10.14 -1.92 14.69
CA LEU A 26 9.09 -2.70 14.07
C LEU A 26 7.94 -1.83 13.58
N PHE A 27 7.52 -0.86 14.39
CA PHE A 27 6.51 0.12 13.99
C PHE A 27 6.97 0.94 12.80
N GLY A 28 8.22 1.42 12.83
CA GLY A 28 8.79 2.21 11.75
C GLY A 28 8.84 1.44 10.42
N LEU A 29 9.30 0.20 10.46
CA LEU A 29 9.36 -0.66 9.28
C LEU A 29 7.96 -0.97 8.74
N THR A 30 7.00 -1.24 9.62
CA THR A 30 5.61 -1.47 9.22
C THR A 30 5.01 -0.24 8.57
N ALA A 31 5.27 0.95 9.12
CA ALA A 31 4.79 2.21 8.55
C ALA A 31 5.38 2.45 7.16
N ILE A 32 6.67 2.21 6.97
CA ILE A 32 7.33 2.34 5.67
C ILE A 32 6.73 1.35 4.67
N SER A 33 6.51 0.12 5.07
CA SER A 33 5.89 -0.91 4.24
C SER A 33 4.47 -0.52 3.81
N ALA A 34 3.69 0.05 4.72
CA ALA A 34 2.33 0.51 4.43
C ALA A 34 2.34 1.67 3.42
N VAL A 35 3.22 2.64 3.59
CA VAL A 35 3.36 3.77 2.66
C VAL A 35 3.81 3.30 1.28
N THR A 36 4.77 2.39 1.22
CA THR A 36 5.24 1.81 -0.05
C THR A 36 4.13 1.03 -0.75
N ALA A 37 3.40 0.21 0.00
CA ALA A 37 2.28 -0.56 -0.55
C ALA A 37 1.19 0.37 -1.10
N ARG A 38 0.87 1.44 -0.39
CA ARG A 38 -0.10 2.43 -0.86
C ARG A 38 0.38 3.11 -2.13
N GLY A 39 1.65 3.50 -2.20
CA GLY A 39 2.24 4.10 -3.39
C GLY A 39 2.11 3.18 -4.61
N ARG A 40 2.40 1.91 -4.43
CA ARG A 40 2.24 0.91 -5.51
C ARG A 40 0.78 0.72 -5.91
N CYS A 41 -0.15 0.74 -4.96
CA CYS A 41 -1.58 0.67 -5.27
C CYS A 41 -2.04 1.90 -6.06
N VAL A 42 -1.58 3.10 -5.69
CA VAL A 42 -1.90 4.34 -6.41
C VAL A 42 -1.36 4.28 -7.83
N ASP A 43 -0.11 3.88 -8.01
CA ASP A 43 0.51 3.76 -9.33
C ASP A 43 -0.21 2.70 -10.17
N ALA A 44 -0.53 1.57 -9.59
CA ALA A 44 -1.27 0.50 -10.25
C ALA A 44 -2.65 0.97 -10.70
N ALA A 45 -3.37 1.66 -9.84
CA ALA A 45 -4.71 2.15 -10.15
C ALA A 45 -4.66 3.19 -11.28
N ARG A 46 -3.72 4.11 -11.23
CA ARG A 46 -3.56 5.14 -12.27
C ARG A 46 -3.20 4.54 -13.62
N GLU A 47 -2.17 3.69 -13.62
CA GLU A 47 -1.71 3.06 -14.86
C GLU A 47 -2.78 2.15 -15.45
N GLY A 48 -3.44 1.36 -14.59
CA GLY A 48 -4.55 0.51 -15.00
C GLY A 48 -5.71 1.30 -15.58
N ALA A 49 -6.06 2.44 -14.98
CA ALA A 49 -7.13 3.30 -15.45
C ALA A 49 -6.81 3.90 -16.82
N ILE A 50 -5.57 4.35 -17.03
CA ILE A 50 -5.13 4.90 -18.32
C ILE A 50 -5.20 3.83 -19.41
N ILE A 51 -4.68 2.65 -19.14
CA ILE A 51 -4.68 1.55 -20.12
C ILE A 51 -6.09 1.09 -20.44
N GLU A 52 -6.93 0.94 -19.42
CA GLU A 52 -8.33 0.54 -19.59
C GLU A 52 -9.12 1.58 -20.39
N ALA A 53 -8.89 2.86 -20.11
CA ALA A 53 -9.53 3.96 -20.84
C ALA A 53 -9.18 3.97 -22.34
N ARG A 54 -8.01 3.45 -22.69
CA ARG A 54 -7.55 3.29 -24.06
C ARG A 54 -8.01 1.97 -24.71
N GLY A 55 -8.74 1.15 -23.98
CA GLY A 55 -9.21 -0.15 -24.47
C GLY A 55 -8.20 -1.27 -24.33
N GLY A 56 -7.12 -1.07 -23.57
CA GLY A 56 -6.11 -2.08 -23.32
C GLY A 56 -6.36 -2.91 -22.06
N PRO A 57 -5.46 -3.85 -21.74
CA PRO A 57 -5.60 -4.74 -20.58
C PRO A 57 -5.19 -4.04 -19.26
N GLY A 58 -6.05 -3.15 -18.78
CA GLY A 58 -5.78 -2.36 -17.58
C GLY A 58 -5.60 -3.21 -16.32
N ALA A 59 -6.38 -4.26 -16.16
CA ALA A 59 -6.27 -5.17 -15.02
C ALA A 59 -4.91 -5.86 -14.97
N ASP A 60 -4.43 -6.36 -16.09
CA ASP A 60 -3.12 -7.03 -16.16
C ASP A 60 -1.99 -6.06 -15.86
N ARG A 61 -2.07 -4.84 -16.37
CA ARG A 61 -1.08 -3.81 -16.11
C ARG A 61 -1.05 -3.41 -14.64
N ALA A 62 -2.22 -3.20 -14.05
CA ALA A 62 -2.34 -2.88 -12.64
C ALA A 62 -1.82 -4.01 -11.76
N ALA A 63 -2.13 -5.26 -12.09
CA ALA A 63 -1.65 -6.41 -11.34
C ALA A 63 -0.12 -6.53 -11.36
N GLY A 64 0.52 -6.14 -12.47
CA GLY A 64 1.98 -6.14 -12.56
C GLY A 64 2.67 -5.09 -11.70
N ILE A 65 1.99 -4.00 -11.38
CA ILE A 65 2.53 -2.90 -10.56
C ILE A 65 2.16 -3.06 -9.08
N ALA A 66 0.97 -3.60 -8.82
CA ALA A 66 0.41 -3.72 -7.47
C ALA A 66 1.25 -4.61 -6.56
N PRO A 67 1.17 -4.40 -5.23
CA PRO A 67 1.84 -5.29 -4.28
C PRO A 67 1.32 -6.73 -4.36
N PRO A 68 2.10 -7.71 -3.88
CA PRO A 68 1.64 -9.10 -3.82
C PRO A 68 0.34 -9.25 -3.04
N GLY A 69 -0.55 -10.08 -3.54
CA GLY A 69 -1.85 -10.30 -2.91
C GLY A 69 -2.90 -9.24 -3.18
N ALA A 70 -2.60 -8.28 -4.06
CA ALA A 70 -3.53 -7.21 -4.40
C ALA A 70 -4.70 -7.71 -5.24
N THR A 71 -5.85 -7.10 -5.02
CA THR A 71 -7.05 -7.30 -5.82
C THR A 71 -7.28 -6.06 -6.67
N VAL A 72 -7.44 -6.25 -7.97
CA VAL A 72 -7.74 -5.18 -8.93
C VAL A 72 -9.18 -5.31 -9.38
N THR A 73 -9.95 -4.25 -9.23
CA THR A 73 -11.35 -4.19 -9.66
C THR A 73 -11.51 -3.06 -10.66
N ILE A 74 -12.09 -3.37 -11.81
CA ILE A 74 -12.37 -2.39 -12.85
C ILE A 74 -13.89 -2.32 -13.05
N ALA A 75 -14.43 -1.11 -13.00
CA ALA A 75 -15.85 -0.87 -13.16
C ALA A 75 -16.11 0.47 -13.87
N PRO A 76 -17.28 0.65 -14.50
CA PRO A 76 -17.67 1.98 -14.93
C PRO A 76 -17.72 2.95 -13.75
N ASP A 77 -17.35 4.20 -13.98
CA ASP A 77 -17.42 5.19 -12.93
C ASP A 77 -18.88 5.49 -12.54
N ALA A 78 -19.16 5.55 -11.25
CA ALA A 78 -20.51 5.76 -10.77
C ALA A 78 -21.09 7.13 -11.19
N ALA A 79 -20.24 8.15 -11.32
CA ALA A 79 -20.67 9.47 -11.72
C ALA A 79 -20.86 9.61 -13.24
N ASP A 80 -20.09 8.88 -14.03
CA ASP A 80 -20.12 8.95 -15.51
C ASP A 80 -19.85 7.56 -16.13
N PRO A 81 -20.81 6.61 -16.01
CA PRO A 81 -20.55 5.22 -16.41
C PRO A 81 -20.27 5.04 -17.91
N ALA A 82 -20.79 5.94 -18.75
CA ALA A 82 -20.64 5.82 -20.20
C ALA A 82 -19.24 6.24 -20.69
N ASN A 83 -18.61 7.20 -20.00
CA ASN A 83 -17.41 7.87 -20.48
C ASN A 83 -16.20 7.71 -19.59
N SER A 84 -16.36 7.14 -18.39
CA SER A 84 -15.27 7.00 -17.43
C SER A 84 -15.22 5.63 -16.82
N VAL A 85 -14.01 5.19 -16.49
CA VAL A 85 -13.74 3.90 -15.85
C VAL A 85 -13.02 4.13 -14.54
N THR A 86 -13.36 3.34 -13.54
CA THR A 86 -12.73 3.37 -12.22
C THR A 86 -11.93 2.08 -12.03
N VAL A 87 -10.67 2.23 -11.64
CA VAL A 87 -9.82 1.12 -11.24
C VAL A 87 -9.55 1.25 -9.75
N THR A 88 -9.88 0.21 -9.02
CA THR A 88 -9.62 0.12 -7.58
C THR A 88 -8.62 -0.99 -7.34
N VAL A 89 -7.55 -0.66 -6.61
CA VAL A 89 -6.53 -1.62 -6.21
C VAL A 89 -6.51 -1.69 -4.70
N GLU A 90 -6.66 -2.88 -4.15
CA GLU A 90 -6.65 -3.13 -2.73
C GLU A 90 -5.61 -4.20 -2.42
N ALA A 91 -4.75 -3.95 -1.46
CA ALA A 91 -3.68 -4.87 -1.10
C ALA A 91 -3.54 -4.99 0.41
N PRO A 92 -3.21 -6.19 0.91
CA PRO A 92 -2.93 -6.36 2.33
C PRO A 92 -1.64 -5.63 2.71
N ILE A 93 -1.60 -5.06 3.91
CA ILE A 93 -0.40 -4.44 4.43
C ILE A 93 0.55 -5.54 4.89
N PRO A 94 1.77 -5.62 4.36
CA PRO A 94 2.74 -6.59 4.85
C PRO A 94 3.19 -6.20 6.26
N VAL A 95 3.04 -7.14 7.19
CA VAL A 95 3.55 -7.05 8.55
C VAL A 95 4.61 -8.13 8.70
N LEU A 96 5.55 -7.93 9.59
CA LEU A 96 6.66 -8.85 9.82
C LEU A 96 6.20 -10.31 9.85
N GLY A 97 6.71 -11.10 8.90
CA GLY A 97 6.39 -12.51 8.79
C GLY A 97 5.06 -12.86 8.15
N GLY A 98 4.34 -11.90 7.58
CA GLY A 98 3.08 -12.18 6.91
C GLY A 98 2.29 -10.93 6.56
N SER A 99 1.02 -11.10 6.28
CA SER A 99 0.08 -10.00 6.07
C SER A 99 -1.09 -10.16 7.02
N LEU A 100 -1.55 -9.04 7.57
CA LEU A 100 -2.76 -9.04 8.39
C LEU A 100 -3.96 -8.83 7.45
N PRO A 101 -4.90 -9.80 7.36
CA PRO A 101 -6.02 -9.71 6.41
C PRO A 101 -6.95 -8.51 6.64
N ARG A 102 -6.93 -7.95 7.85
CA ARG A 102 -7.75 -6.81 8.23
C ARG A 102 -7.12 -5.45 7.92
N LEU A 103 -5.81 -5.43 7.66
CA LEU A 103 -5.11 -4.20 7.33
C LEU A 103 -4.85 -4.20 5.84
N THR A 104 -5.58 -3.37 5.14
CA THR A 104 -5.46 -3.22 3.69
C THR A 104 -5.21 -1.77 3.33
N VAL A 105 -4.49 -1.56 2.24
CA VAL A 105 -4.38 -0.27 1.59
C VAL A 105 -5.22 -0.30 0.33
N ARG A 106 -5.85 0.81 0.03
CA ARG A 106 -6.74 0.94 -1.11
C ARG A 106 -6.41 2.19 -1.89
N ALA A 107 -6.36 2.06 -3.20
CA ALA A 107 -6.21 3.19 -4.09
C ALA A 107 -7.23 3.08 -5.22
N ARG A 108 -7.70 4.23 -5.67
CA ARG A 108 -8.70 4.32 -6.70
C ARG A 108 -8.29 5.41 -7.69
N ALA A 109 -8.45 5.12 -8.96
CA ALA A 109 -8.21 6.09 -10.02
C ALA A 109 -9.35 6.03 -11.02
N VAL A 110 -9.72 7.20 -11.51
CA VAL A 110 -10.75 7.35 -12.53
C VAL A 110 -10.10 7.94 -13.76
N ALA A 111 -10.40 7.37 -14.92
CA ALA A 111 -9.93 7.89 -16.19
C ALA A 111 -11.10 8.00 -17.17
N ALA A 112 -11.14 9.08 -17.92
CA ALA A 112 -12.07 9.23 -19.00
C ALA A 112 -11.69 8.32 -20.16
N ARG A 113 -12.66 7.59 -20.70
CA ARG A 113 -12.44 6.75 -21.86
C ARG A 113 -12.09 7.60 -23.05
N GLU A 114 -11.06 7.21 -23.77
CA GLU A 114 -10.70 7.90 -25.00
C GLU A 114 -11.76 7.59 -26.06
N PRO A 115 -12.28 8.61 -26.77
CA PRO A 115 -13.20 8.36 -27.86
C PRO A 115 -12.50 7.58 -28.97
N VAL A 116 -13.18 6.56 -29.48
CA VAL A 116 -12.67 5.81 -30.62
C VAL A 116 -12.90 6.68 -31.85
N ILE A 117 -11.82 7.20 -32.42
CA ILE A 117 -11.88 7.99 -33.64
C ILE A 117 -11.70 7.05 -34.81
N TYR A 118 -12.75 6.85 -35.56
CA TYR A 118 -12.65 6.18 -36.85
C TYR A 118 -12.31 7.22 -37.91
N ALA A 119 -11.13 7.07 -38.46
CA ALA A 119 -10.75 7.92 -39.58
C ALA A 119 -11.37 7.42 -40.88
#